data_643e13a16dce4cfd34d6a321ce8710b1
#
_entry.id   643e13a16dce4cfd34d6a321ce8710b1
#
_cell.length_a   1.000
_cell.length_b   1.000
_cell.length_c   1.000
_cell.angle_alpha   90.00
_cell.angle_beta   90.00
_cell.angle_gamma   90.00
#
_symmetry.space_group_name_H-M   'P 1'
#
loop_
_entity.id
_entity.type
_entity.pdbx_description
1 polymer ?
#
loop_
_entity_poly.entity_id
_entity_poly.type
_entity_poly.pdbx_seq_one_letter_code
_entity_poly.pdbx_strand_id
1 'polypeptide(L)'
;MSEAVRKLIKYYKQLKKDIDNGSIDGLIAQPMKDNVLHWTAVIFGPQGTDWADGIFELEMVFKDDFPRSAPEVKFITPVYHPNVYRDGKICLDMLQNKWTPAYDISAILNSIRSLFDDPNPASPANGEAAEAFQNNRPKYNEKVQQCVRESIRLWKEKHPNN
;
A
#
# COMPACT_ATOMS: atom_id res chain seq x y z
N MET A 1 6.14 0.59 28.25
CA MET A 1 6.01 0.54 26.77
C MET A 1 5.26 -0.73 26.40
N SER A 2 4.21 -0.61 25.61
CA SER A 2 3.38 -1.76 25.20
C SER A 2 4.14 -2.69 24.25
N GLU A 3 3.64 -3.91 24.12
CA GLU A 3 4.17 -4.87 23.14
C GLU A 3 4.06 -4.32 21.71
N ALA A 4 2.92 -3.71 21.38
CA ALA A 4 2.72 -3.13 20.05
C ALA A 4 3.78 -2.08 19.73
N VAL A 5 4.02 -1.16 20.65
CA VAL A 5 5.00 -0.08 20.45
C VAL A 5 6.41 -0.63 20.30
N ARG A 6 6.81 -1.58 21.17
CA ARG A 6 8.15 -2.20 21.08
C ARG A 6 8.35 -2.91 19.74
N LYS A 7 7.33 -3.66 19.31
CA LYS A 7 7.42 -4.42 18.07
C LYS A 7 7.50 -3.49 16.86
N LEU A 8 6.72 -2.43 16.84
CA LEU A 8 6.73 -1.46 15.73
C LEU A 8 8.05 -0.69 15.65
N ILE A 9 8.64 -0.34 16.79
CA ILE A 9 9.97 0.29 16.80
C ILE A 9 11.02 -0.67 16.24
N LYS A 10 10.96 -1.92 16.64
CA LYS A 10 11.87 -2.95 16.13
C LYS A 10 11.71 -3.14 14.62
N TYR A 11 10.46 -3.22 14.15
CA TYR A 11 10.17 -3.35 12.72
C TYR A 11 10.68 -2.15 11.94
N TYR A 12 10.52 -0.94 12.47
CA TYR A 12 11.00 0.26 11.80
C TYR A 12 12.53 0.25 11.63
N LYS A 13 13.25 -0.09 12.69
CA LYS A 13 14.70 -0.16 12.63
C LYS A 13 15.18 -1.16 11.58
N GLN A 14 14.55 -2.33 11.54
CA GLN A 14 14.90 -3.35 10.55
C GLN A 14 14.53 -2.93 9.13
N LEU A 15 13.35 -2.37 8.95
CA LEU A 15 12.89 -1.90 7.64
C LEU A 15 13.81 -0.81 7.09
N LYS A 16 14.17 0.16 7.91
CA LYS A 16 15.08 1.25 7.51
C LYS A 16 16.43 0.70 7.05
N LYS A 17 16.96 -0.27 7.81
CA LYS A 17 18.23 -0.93 7.48
C LYS A 17 18.11 -1.67 6.14
N ASP A 18 17.03 -2.39 5.92
CA ASP A 18 16.81 -3.17 4.69
C ASP A 18 16.59 -2.29 3.47
N ILE A 19 15.95 -1.13 3.64
CA ILE A 19 15.82 -0.15 2.56
C ILE A 19 17.18 0.48 2.24
N ASP A 20 17.93 0.88 3.26
CA ASP A 20 19.24 1.52 3.09
C ASP A 20 20.25 0.61 2.42
N ASN A 21 20.21 -0.69 2.70
CA ASN A 21 21.15 -1.65 2.11
C ASN A 21 20.66 -2.29 0.80
N GLY A 22 19.46 -1.89 0.32
CA GLY A 22 18.91 -2.38 -0.94
C GLY A 22 18.23 -3.74 -0.87
N SER A 23 18.10 -4.35 0.32
CA SER A 23 17.38 -5.62 0.47
C SER A 23 15.89 -5.48 0.18
N ILE A 24 15.33 -4.30 0.45
CA ILE A 24 13.94 -3.97 0.15
C ILE A 24 13.93 -2.73 -0.73
N ASP A 25 13.22 -2.80 -1.85
CA ASP A 25 13.02 -1.66 -2.74
C ASP A 25 11.55 -1.52 -3.10
N GLY A 26 11.19 -0.42 -3.77
CA GLY A 26 9.84 -0.19 -4.25
C GLY A 26 8.86 0.27 -3.18
N LEU A 27 9.31 0.49 -1.96
CA LEU A 27 8.46 1.03 -0.89
C LEU A 27 9.30 1.77 0.16
N ILE A 28 8.66 2.68 0.87
CA ILE A 28 9.20 3.31 2.07
C ILE A 28 8.07 3.43 3.09
N ALA A 29 8.41 3.43 4.38
CA ALA A 29 7.42 3.56 5.44
C ALA A 29 8.09 4.07 6.71
N GLN A 30 7.34 4.86 7.47
CA GLN A 30 7.86 5.41 8.72
C GLN A 30 6.71 5.77 9.66
N PRO A 31 6.91 5.66 10.98
CA PRO A 31 5.92 6.12 11.93
C PRO A 31 5.87 7.65 11.99
N MET A 32 4.72 8.18 12.40
CA MET A 32 4.60 9.59 12.73
C MET A 32 5.48 9.90 13.96
N LYS A 33 6.01 11.13 14.03
CA LYS A 33 6.92 11.52 15.11
C LYS A 33 6.33 11.36 16.50
N ASP A 34 5.05 11.67 16.64
CA ASP A 34 4.37 11.71 17.92
C ASP A 34 3.51 10.48 18.19
N ASN A 35 3.43 9.52 17.26
CA ASN A 35 2.57 8.35 17.41
C ASN A 35 3.09 7.18 16.59
N VAL A 36 3.77 6.25 17.26
CA VAL A 36 4.35 5.08 16.60
C VAL A 36 3.29 4.07 16.12
N LEU A 37 2.02 4.25 16.54
CA LEU A 37 0.92 3.44 16.06
C LEU A 37 0.33 3.96 14.73
N HIS A 38 0.76 5.14 14.29
CA HIS A 38 0.28 5.74 13.04
C HIS A 38 1.45 5.93 12.09
N TRP A 39 1.38 5.29 10.94
CA TRP A 39 2.47 5.30 9.94
C TRP A 39 2.00 5.91 8.63
N THR A 40 2.94 6.50 7.92
CA THR A 40 2.80 6.83 6.51
C THR A 40 3.69 5.92 5.70
N ALA A 41 3.27 5.60 4.49
CA ALA A 41 4.02 4.74 3.60
C ALA A 41 3.86 5.21 2.15
N VAL A 42 4.80 4.82 1.31
CA VAL A 42 4.73 5.04 -0.14
C VAL A 42 5.06 3.73 -0.81
N ILE A 43 4.24 3.35 -1.77
CA ILE A 43 4.51 2.23 -2.66
C ILE A 43 4.73 2.80 -4.07
N PHE A 44 5.85 2.41 -4.68
CA PHE A 44 6.12 2.76 -6.06
C PHE A 44 5.56 1.68 -6.98
N GLY A 45 4.94 2.08 -8.07
CA GLY A 45 4.38 1.12 -9.03
C GLY A 45 5.43 0.17 -9.56
N PRO A 46 5.12 -1.14 -9.67
CA PRO A 46 6.11 -2.13 -10.10
C PRO A 46 6.61 -1.84 -11.52
N GLN A 47 7.93 -1.94 -11.71
CA GLN A 47 8.53 -1.79 -13.03
C GLN A 47 8.09 -2.93 -13.95
N GLY A 48 7.98 -2.66 -15.24
CA GLY A 48 7.49 -3.63 -16.20
C GLY A 48 5.97 -3.76 -16.24
N THR A 49 5.25 -2.93 -15.52
CA THR A 49 3.78 -2.88 -15.52
C THR A 49 3.28 -1.50 -15.91
N ASP A 50 1.98 -1.39 -16.20
CA ASP A 50 1.35 -0.08 -16.44
C ASP A 50 1.35 0.83 -15.23
N TRP A 51 1.63 0.28 -14.04
CA TRP A 51 1.73 1.04 -12.78
C TRP A 51 3.09 1.70 -12.59
N ALA A 52 4.08 1.34 -13.42
CA ALA A 52 5.45 1.85 -13.30
C ALA A 52 5.48 3.37 -13.18
N ASP A 53 6.39 3.87 -12.35
CA ASP A 53 6.59 5.29 -12.03
C ASP A 53 5.51 5.91 -11.15
N GLY A 54 4.42 5.20 -10.85
CA GLY A 54 3.39 5.68 -9.93
C GLY A 54 3.95 5.84 -8.52
N ILE A 55 3.43 6.83 -7.79
CA ILE A 55 3.84 7.14 -6.41
C ILE A 55 2.57 7.15 -5.56
N PHE A 56 2.36 6.11 -4.78
CA PHE A 56 1.10 5.90 -4.06
C PHE A 56 1.33 5.98 -2.56
N GLU A 57 0.74 6.99 -1.93
CA GLU A 57 0.81 7.14 -0.47
C GLU A 57 -0.25 6.31 0.22
N LEU A 58 0.12 5.75 1.37
CA LEU A 58 -0.76 4.98 2.23
C LEU A 58 -0.68 5.49 3.67
N GLU A 59 -1.74 5.21 4.41
CA GLU A 59 -1.79 5.41 5.85
C GLU A 59 -1.98 4.05 6.49
N MET A 60 -1.22 3.79 7.57
CA MET A 60 -1.34 2.56 8.36
C MET A 60 -1.62 2.95 9.80
N VAL A 61 -2.68 2.40 10.36
CA VAL A 61 -3.05 2.65 11.76
C VAL A 61 -3.06 1.32 12.51
N PHE A 62 -2.17 1.20 13.48
CA PHE A 62 -2.02 -0.03 14.28
C PHE A 62 -2.84 0.10 15.55
N LYS A 63 -3.44 -1.01 15.97
CA LYS A 63 -4.23 -1.08 17.19
C LYS A 63 -3.33 -1.42 18.38
N ASP A 64 -3.82 -1.13 19.59
CA ASP A 64 -3.06 -1.36 20.81
C ASP A 64 -2.70 -2.84 21.03
N ASP A 65 -3.48 -3.74 20.45
CA ASP A 65 -3.26 -5.18 20.58
C ASP A 65 -2.40 -5.76 19.43
N PHE A 66 -1.87 -4.90 18.55
CA PHE A 66 -0.94 -5.37 17.52
C PHE A 66 0.19 -6.18 18.18
N PRO A 67 0.58 -7.34 17.69
CA PRO A 67 0.33 -7.90 16.36
C PRO A 67 -0.87 -8.87 16.29
N ARG A 68 -1.73 -8.95 17.33
CA ARG A 68 -2.89 -9.86 17.28
C ARG A 68 -3.90 -9.42 16.24
N SER A 69 -4.15 -8.11 16.14
CA SER A 69 -5.04 -7.56 15.12
C SER A 69 -4.23 -6.93 13.99
N ALA A 70 -4.74 -7.07 12.77
CA ALA A 70 -4.16 -6.41 11.60
C ALA A 70 -4.30 -4.88 11.72
N PRO A 71 -3.36 -4.11 11.17
CA PRO A 71 -3.55 -2.67 11.05
C PRO A 71 -4.65 -2.34 10.03
N GLU A 72 -5.20 -1.14 10.16
CA GLU A 72 -6.02 -0.57 9.11
C GLU A 72 -5.10 0.13 8.11
N VAL A 73 -5.18 -0.25 6.84
CA VAL A 73 -4.31 0.29 5.79
C VAL A 73 -5.19 0.81 4.67
N LYS A 74 -4.93 2.03 4.24
CA LYS A 74 -5.66 2.59 3.10
C LYS A 74 -4.76 3.47 2.26
N PHE A 75 -5.08 3.57 0.97
CA PHE A 75 -4.44 4.52 0.09
C PHE A 75 -4.96 5.93 0.36
N ILE A 76 -4.04 6.87 0.49
CA ILE A 76 -4.33 8.30 0.51
C ILE A 76 -4.43 8.81 -0.93
N THR A 77 -3.49 8.40 -1.78
CA THR A 77 -3.54 8.65 -3.22
C THR A 77 -4.70 7.87 -3.82
N PRO A 78 -5.56 8.49 -4.65
CA PRO A 78 -6.60 7.73 -5.35
C PRO A 78 -6.00 6.63 -6.23
N VAL A 79 -6.54 5.43 -6.12
CA VAL A 79 -6.08 4.25 -6.88
C VAL A 79 -7.25 3.61 -7.60
N TYR A 80 -7.13 3.48 -8.91
CA TYR A 80 -8.07 2.76 -9.75
C TYR A 80 -7.63 1.30 -9.85
N HIS A 81 -8.30 0.42 -9.10
CA HIS A 81 -7.89 -0.98 -9.01
C HIS A 81 -9.08 -1.82 -8.56
N PRO A 82 -9.24 -3.07 -9.08
CA PRO A 82 -10.37 -3.92 -8.69
C PRO A 82 -10.52 -4.13 -7.17
N ASN A 83 -9.43 -4.11 -6.42
CA ASN A 83 -9.44 -4.43 -4.99
C ASN A 83 -9.27 -3.21 -4.08
N VAL A 84 -9.44 -2.01 -4.61
CA VAL A 84 -9.35 -0.77 -3.82
C VAL A 84 -10.68 -0.05 -3.85
N TYR A 85 -11.26 0.19 -2.67
CA TYR A 85 -12.49 0.96 -2.52
C TYR A 85 -12.26 2.44 -2.82
N ARG A 86 -13.34 3.16 -3.08
CA ARG A 86 -13.27 4.60 -3.38
C ARG A 86 -12.61 5.40 -2.25
N ASP A 87 -12.82 4.99 -1.00
CA ASP A 87 -12.22 5.67 0.16
C ASP A 87 -10.76 5.27 0.40
N GLY A 88 -10.18 4.41 -0.43
CA GLY A 88 -8.81 3.97 -0.33
C GLY A 88 -8.60 2.67 0.44
N LYS A 89 -9.64 2.13 1.07
CA LYS A 89 -9.53 0.84 1.77
C LYS A 89 -9.21 -0.27 0.77
N ILE A 90 -8.50 -1.27 1.25
CA ILE A 90 -7.96 -2.34 0.40
C ILE A 90 -8.63 -3.66 0.76
N CYS A 91 -9.20 -4.32 -0.25
CA CYS A 91 -9.75 -5.67 -0.09
C CYS A 91 -8.61 -6.68 -0.27
N LEU A 92 -8.02 -7.10 0.84
CA LEU A 92 -6.87 -8.00 0.86
C LEU A 92 -7.01 -8.95 2.05
N ASP A 93 -7.04 -10.25 1.77
CA ASP A 93 -7.31 -11.27 2.79
C ASP A 93 -6.28 -11.29 3.92
N MET A 94 -5.01 -10.96 3.64
CA MET A 94 -3.98 -10.90 4.69
C MET A 94 -4.28 -9.83 5.74
N LEU A 95 -5.02 -8.77 5.38
CA LEU A 95 -5.43 -7.71 6.31
C LEU A 95 -6.76 -8.03 7.02
N GLN A 96 -7.37 -9.13 6.68
CA GLN A 96 -8.68 -9.53 7.17
C GLN A 96 -8.62 -10.93 7.80
N ASN A 97 -9.28 -11.91 7.20
CA ASN A 97 -9.43 -13.24 7.78
C ASN A 97 -8.16 -14.10 7.73
N LYS A 98 -7.15 -13.72 6.95
CA LYS A 98 -5.87 -14.43 6.87
C LYS A 98 -4.74 -13.69 7.56
N TRP A 99 -5.06 -12.74 8.40
CA TRP A 99 -4.04 -12.05 9.20
C TRP A 99 -3.35 -13.03 10.16
N THR A 100 -2.03 -12.90 10.28
CA THR A 100 -1.26 -13.59 11.32
C THR A 100 -0.31 -12.60 12.01
N PRO A 101 -0.01 -12.82 13.31
CA PRO A 101 0.96 -11.97 14.02
C PRO A 101 2.39 -12.03 13.48
N ALA A 102 2.68 -12.94 12.56
CA ALA A 102 4.01 -13.07 11.96
C ALA A 102 4.28 -12.03 10.86
N TYR A 103 3.25 -11.36 10.36
CA TYR A 103 3.43 -10.37 9.30
C TYR A 103 4.06 -9.08 9.84
N ASP A 104 5.18 -8.66 9.24
CA ASP A 104 5.81 -7.38 9.54
C ASP A 104 5.37 -6.31 8.53
N ILE A 105 5.93 -5.11 8.66
CA ILE A 105 5.57 -3.98 7.80
C ILE A 105 5.88 -4.27 6.34
N SER A 106 7.05 -4.84 6.05
CA SER A 106 7.43 -5.13 4.67
C SER A 106 6.55 -6.19 4.04
N ALA A 107 6.13 -7.20 4.80
CA ALA A 107 5.21 -8.23 4.31
C ALA A 107 3.86 -7.62 3.92
N ILE A 108 3.33 -6.72 4.75
CA ILE A 108 2.07 -6.04 4.47
C ILE A 108 2.19 -5.21 3.18
N LEU A 109 3.22 -4.36 3.10
CA LEU A 109 3.36 -3.44 1.98
C LEU A 109 3.71 -4.15 0.67
N ASN A 110 4.51 -5.21 0.72
CA ASN A 110 4.80 -6.01 -0.47
C ASN A 110 3.57 -6.76 -0.97
N SER A 111 2.71 -7.23 -0.08
CA SER A 111 1.46 -7.87 -0.48
C SER A 111 0.51 -6.89 -1.17
N ILE A 112 0.44 -5.66 -0.66
CA ILE A 112 -0.35 -4.60 -1.29
C ILE A 112 0.25 -4.25 -2.66
N ARG A 113 1.56 -4.12 -2.74
CA ARG A 113 2.25 -3.82 -4.00
C ARG A 113 2.00 -4.89 -5.06
N SER A 114 1.96 -6.15 -4.64
CA SER A 114 1.69 -7.27 -5.54
C SER A 114 0.30 -7.21 -6.16
N LEU A 115 -0.68 -6.61 -5.48
CA LEU A 115 -2.02 -6.45 -6.04
C LEU A 115 -2.04 -5.61 -7.31
N PHE A 116 -1.12 -4.66 -7.45
CA PHE A 116 -1.08 -3.83 -8.66
C PHE A 116 -0.96 -4.68 -9.92
N ASP A 117 -0.11 -5.69 -9.89
CA ASP A 117 0.16 -6.56 -11.04
C ASP A 117 -0.72 -7.83 -11.05
N ASP A 118 -1.36 -8.15 -9.94
CA ASP A 118 -2.15 -9.37 -9.81
C ASP A 118 -3.48 -9.07 -9.10
N PRO A 119 -4.41 -8.36 -9.77
CA PRO A 119 -5.72 -8.09 -9.19
C PRO A 119 -6.51 -9.37 -8.95
N ASN A 120 -7.35 -9.35 -7.91
CA ASN A 120 -8.31 -10.43 -7.64
C ASN A 120 -9.72 -9.96 -8.01
N PRO A 121 -10.19 -10.16 -9.26
CA PRO A 121 -11.49 -9.67 -9.69
C PRO A 121 -12.67 -10.42 -9.09
N ALA A 122 -12.43 -11.58 -8.45
CA ALA A 122 -13.48 -12.37 -7.82
C ALA A 122 -14.00 -11.73 -6.52
N SER A 123 -13.22 -10.81 -5.89
CA SER A 123 -13.62 -10.09 -4.69
C SER A 123 -13.51 -8.59 -4.94
N PRO A 124 -14.37 -8.01 -5.81
CA PRO A 124 -14.18 -6.64 -6.24
C PRO A 124 -14.59 -5.63 -5.17
N ALA A 125 -13.69 -4.69 -4.90
CA ALA A 125 -13.98 -3.48 -4.15
C ALA A 125 -14.42 -2.35 -5.10
N ASN A 126 -13.99 -2.41 -6.36
CA ASN A 126 -14.34 -1.50 -7.42
C ASN A 126 -14.85 -2.33 -8.61
N GLY A 127 -16.18 -2.42 -8.74
CA GLY A 127 -16.80 -3.26 -9.77
C GLY A 127 -16.50 -2.80 -11.20
N GLU A 128 -16.40 -1.50 -11.42
CA GLU A 128 -16.05 -0.95 -12.73
C GLU A 128 -14.65 -1.38 -13.14
N ALA A 129 -13.69 -1.25 -12.24
CA ALA A 129 -12.31 -1.64 -12.51
C ALA A 129 -12.18 -3.16 -12.72
N ALA A 130 -12.91 -3.95 -11.91
CA ALA A 130 -12.91 -5.40 -12.06
C ALA A 130 -13.47 -5.83 -13.40
N GLU A 131 -14.56 -5.21 -13.84
CA GLU A 131 -15.14 -5.53 -15.13
C GLU A 131 -14.23 -5.12 -16.27
N ALA A 132 -13.66 -3.92 -16.22
CA ALA A 132 -12.74 -3.46 -17.27
C ALA A 132 -11.51 -4.38 -17.33
N PHE A 133 -11.00 -4.82 -16.19
CA PHE A 133 -9.86 -5.73 -16.13
C PHE A 133 -10.17 -7.06 -16.84
N GLN A 134 -11.37 -7.59 -16.64
CA GLN A 134 -11.77 -8.88 -17.23
C GLN A 134 -12.22 -8.77 -18.68
N ASN A 135 -12.96 -7.70 -19.05
CA ASN A 135 -13.70 -7.64 -20.31
C ASN A 135 -13.30 -6.51 -21.24
N ASN A 136 -12.50 -5.54 -20.77
CA ASN A 136 -12.05 -4.42 -21.60
C ASN A 136 -10.67 -3.95 -21.13
N ARG A 137 -9.67 -4.79 -21.36
CA ARG A 137 -8.32 -4.57 -20.89
C ARG A 137 -7.69 -3.27 -21.44
N PRO A 138 -7.90 -2.87 -22.72
CA PRO A 138 -7.38 -1.59 -23.20
C PRO A 138 -7.91 -0.40 -22.39
N LYS A 139 -9.19 -0.39 -22.07
CA LYS A 139 -9.78 0.66 -21.23
C LYS A 139 -9.21 0.63 -19.82
N TYR A 140 -9.06 -0.56 -19.24
CA TYR A 140 -8.45 -0.73 -17.93
C TYR A 140 -7.03 -0.15 -17.90
N ASN A 141 -6.21 -0.53 -18.88
CA ASN A 141 -4.82 -0.08 -18.95
C ASN A 141 -4.72 1.44 -19.11
N GLU A 142 -5.60 2.03 -19.90
CA GLU A 142 -5.64 3.49 -20.08
C GLU A 142 -5.96 4.20 -18.76
N LYS A 143 -6.94 3.69 -18.01
CA LYS A 143 -7.31 4.27 -16.72
C LYS A 143 -6.20 4.09 -15.67
N VAL A 144 -5.49 2.97 -15.70
CA VAL A 144 -4.32 2.76 -14.84
C VAL A 144 -3.26 3.82 -15.14
N GLN A 145 -2.97 4.06 -16.42
CA GLN A 145 -1.97 5.06 -16.80
C GLN A 145 -2.38 6.48 -16.38
N GLN A 146 -3.66 6.82 -16.49
CA GLN A 146 -4.19 8.09 -15.97
C GLN A 146 -3.98 8.18 -14.45
N CYS A 147 -4.26 7.09 -13.73
CA CYS A 147 -4.08 7.01 -12.29
C CYS A 147 -2.61 7.23 -11.90
N VAL A 148 -1.69 6.64 -12.63
CA VAL A 148 -0.25 6.83 -12.42
C VAL A 148 0.15 8.30 -12.60
N ARG A 149 -0.29 8.93 -13.69
CA ARG A 149 0.01 10.34 -13.94
C ARG A 149 -0.54 11.24 -12.82
N GLU A 150 -1.75 10.96 -12.36
CA GLU A 150 -2.36 11.72 -11.27
C GLU A 150 -1.59 11.52 -9.97
N SER A 151 -1.11 10.30 -9.70
CA SER A 151 -0.32 10.03 -8.49
C SER A 151 0.96 10.86 -8.47
N ILE A 152 1.63 10.98 -9.60
CA ILE A 152 2.85 11.76 -9.74
C ILE A 152 2.54 13.26 -9.55
N ARG A 153 1.46 13.74 -10.16
CA ARG A 153 1.03 15.14 -10.01
C ARG A 153 0.76 15.48 -8.55
N LEU A 154 0.02 14.64 -7.86
CA LEU A 154 -0.31 14.85 -6.44
C LEU A 154 0.94 14.83 -5.56
N TRP A 155 1.86 13.93 -5.83
CA TRP A 155 3.11 13.86 -5.09
C TRP A 155 3.92 15.15 -5.24
N LYS A 156 4.09 15.62 -6.48
CA LYS A 156 4.83 16.86 -6.76
C LYS A 156 4.19 18.07 -6.11
N GLU A 157 2.86 18.11 -6.06
CA GLU A 157 2.12 19.19 -5.41
C GLU A 157 2.40 19.25 -3.92
N LYS A 158 2.49 18.08 -3.25
CA LYS A 158 2.82 18.00 -1.82
C LYS A 158 4.31 18.22 -1.55
N HIS A 159 5.17 17.95 -2.52
CA HIS A 159 6.62 17.95 -2.37
C HIS A 159 7.27 18.78 -3.47
N PRO A 160 7.01 20.11 -3.50
CA PRO A 160 7.41 20.95 -4.65
C PRO A 160 8.91 21.07 -4.87
N ASN A 161 9.73 20.70 -3.85
CA ASN A 161 11.19 20.79 -3.94
C ASN A 161 11.85 19.42 -4.18
N ASN A 162 11.07 18.41 -4.51
CA ASN A 162 11.59 17.06 -4.77
C ASN A 162 11.49 16.67 -6.25
#